data_b98db477bdf0599485686bdf86cf4933
#
_entry.id   b98db477bdf0599485686bdf86cf4933
#
_cell.length_a   1.000
_cell.length_b   1.000
_cell.length_c   1.000
_cell.angle_alpha   90.00
_cell.angle_beta   90.00
_cell.angle_gamma   90.00
#
_symmetry.space_group_name_H-M   'P 1'
#
loop_
_entity.id
_entity.type
_entity.pdbx_description
1 polymer ?
#
loop_
_entity_poly.entity_id
_entity_poly.type
_entity_poly.pdbx_seq_one_letter_code
_entity_poly.pdbx_strand_id
1 'polypeptide(L)'
;VVWLKNLGIDTDTGDIYVGSRDRGPERPQQVPVFPVRIWGELPDAISGPELDSFIVSEYVFQEVSFDPVSQIRRGYVWHRMDTQPQYWGHPPRQEARLITFQYQGFLGVLGGKLPSQVMFTFGSGSNFTIGELVHFEPDAIGQELLSIKMRPQFGFLPRLNKSAIGEGDLGRIETALNDVAMGYRSSPPASVIDRCRDALTVVLSIALNIADRDLGHLIKKYDASVNNSQRTVVTNLAHTVSRLHARAKPAESGYPPVSDRQAELAVGAVAEVLISLRWAEWAPS
;
A
#
# COMPACT_ATOMS: atom_id res chain seq x y z
N VAL A 1 -36.86 11.70 -5.89
CA VAL A 1 -36.66 10.25 -5.98
C VAL A 1 -35.21 10.03 -6.31
N VAL A 2 -34.39 9.61 -5.34
CA VAL A 2 -33.00 9.27 -5.56
C VAL A 2 -32.97 7.92 -6.28
N TRP A 3 -32.59 7.91 -7.53
CA TRP A 3 -32.39 6.66 -8.27
C TRP A 3 -31.12 5.98 -7.73
N LEU A 4 -31.29 4.84 -7.09
CA LEU A 4 -30.17 4.01 -6.67
C LEU A 4 -29.43 3.59 -7.95
N LYS A 5 -28.23 4.11 -8.10
CA LYS A 5 -27.32 3.67 -9.16
C LYS A 5 -26.75 2.32 -8.78
N ASN A 6 -26.60 1.44 -9.77
CA ASN A 6 -25.91 0.18 -9.65
C ASN A 6 -24.66 0.22 -10.53
N LEU A 7 -23.64 -0.48 -10.11
CA LEU A 7 -22.43 -0.70 -10.88
C LEU A 7 -22.41 -2.19 -11.26
N GLY A 8 -22.25 -2.49 -12.54
CA GLY A 8 -22.12 -3.85 -13.08
C GLY A 8 -20.75 -4.04 -13.70
N ILE A 9 -20.14 -5.19 -13.45
CA ILE A 9 -18.87 -5.59 -14.10
C ILE A 9 -19.14 -6.85 -14.88
N ASP A 10 -18.88 -6.81 -16.18
CA ASP A 10 -18.97 -7.97 -17.05
C ASP A 10 -17.83 -8.94 -16.74
N THR A 11 -18.16 -10.20 -16.45
CA THR A 11 -17.18 -11.20 -16.06
C THR A 11 -16.32 -11.70 -17.21
N ASP A 12 -16.79 -11.54 -18.43
CA ASP A 12 -16.14 -12.07 -19.63
C ASP A 12 -15.26 -11.01 -20.29
N THR A 13 -15.70 -9.74 -20.30
CA THR A 13 -14.98 -8.64 -20.96
C THR A 13 -14.27 -7.72 -20.00
N GLY A 14 -14.69 -7.69 -18.72
CA GLY A 14 -14.23 -6.70 -17.74
C GLY A 14 -14.85 -5.32 -17.90
N ASP A 15 -15.81 -5.15 -18.82
CA ASP A 15 -16.48 -3.90 -19.05
C ASP A 15 -17.30 -3.46 -17.82
N ILE A 16 -17.28 -2.15 -17.54
CA ILE A 16 -17.94 -1.56 -16.40
C ILE A 16 -19.16 -0.79 -16.86
N TYR A 17 -20.25 -1.05 -16.19
CA TYR A 17 -21.55 -0.44 -16.48
C TYR A 17 -22.06 0.29 -15.24
N VAL A 18 -22.47 1.55 -15.41
CA VAL A 18 -23.15 2.33 -14.34
C VAL A 18 -24.55 2.66 -14.81
N GLY A 19 -25.56 2.28 -14.05
CA GLY A 19 -26.95 2.49 -14.45
C GLY A 19 -27.93 2.28 -13.31
N SER A 20 -29.23 2.42 -13.58
CA SER A 20 -30.28 2.02 -12.65
C SER A 20 -30.73 0.59 -12.93
N ARG A 21 -31.22 -0.10 -11.91
CA ARG A 21 -31.74 -1.46 -12.01
C ARG A 21 -32.84 -1.60 -13.07
N ASP A 22 -33.61 -0.53 -13.28
CA ASP A 22 -34.81 -0.57 -14.14
C ASP A 22 -34.50 -0.26 -15.62
N ARG A 23 -33.39 0.34 -15.94
CA ARG A 23 -33.08 0.75 -17.32
C ARG A 23 -31.94 -0.01 -17.98
N GLY A 24 -31.23 -0.84 -17.19
CA GLY A 24 -30.01 -1.51 -17.66
C GLY A 24 -28.87 -0.56 -18.01
N PRO A 25 -27.68 -1.08 -18.31
CA PRO A 25 -26.55 -0.26 -18.72
C PRO A 25 -26.73 0.17 -20.18
N GLU A 26 -26.71 1.47 -20.41
CA GLU A 26 -26.83 1.99 -21.79
C GLU A 26 -25.54 1.80 -22.58
N ARG A 27 -24.38 1.96 -21.95
CA ARG A 27 -23.04 1.77 -22.55
C ARG A 27 -21.99 1.44 -21.49
N PRO A 28 -20.92 0.70 -21.84
CA PRO A 28 -19.76 0.56 -20.97
C PRO A 28 -19.15 1.92 -20.67
N GLN A 29 -18.73 2.12 -19.44
CA GLN A 29 -18.04 3.35 -19.02
C GLN A 29 -16.57 3.03 -18.75
N GLN A 30 -15.69 3.87 -19.26
CA GLN A 30 -14.26 3.76 -18.97
C GLN A 30 -13.95 4.49 -17.67
N VAL A 31 -14.34 3.91 -16.56
CA VAL A 31 -14.01 4.41 -15.22
C VAL A 31 -13.13 3.39 -14.51
N PRO A 32 -12.04 3.82 -13.86
CA PRO A 32 -11.23 2.89 -13.10
C PRO A 32 -12.03 2.35 -11.91
N VAL A 33 -12.08 1.02 -11.79
CA VAL A 33 -12.69 0.33 -10.66
C VAL A 33 -11.68 -0.66 -10.08
N PHE A 34 -11.57 -0.67 -8.77
CA PHE A 34 -10.63 -1.52 -8.05
C PHE A 34 -11.35 -2.37 -7.02
N PRO A 35 -11.06 -3.67 -6.93
CA PRO A 35 -11.46 -4.46 -5.78
C PRO A 35 -10.81 -3.88 -4.53
N VAL A 36 -11.60 -3.72 -3.46
CA VAL A 36 -11.09 -3.17 -2.21
C VAL A 36 -11.54 -3.97 -1.00
N ARG A 37 -10.71 -3.98 0.01
CA ARG A 37 -11.06 -4.40 1.36
C ARG A 37 -10.95 -3.21 2.30
N ILE A 38 -11.90 -3.09 3.23
CA ILE A 38 -12.00 -1.98 4.17
C ILE A 38 -11.69 -2.50 5.56
N TRP A 39 -10.84 -1.78 6.28
CA TRP A 39 -10.37 -2.13 7.61
C TRP A 39 -10.59 -0.96 8.58
N GLY A 40 -11.11 -1.22 9.77
CA GLY A 40 -11.11 -0.24 10.86
C GLY A 40 -9.71 0.01 11.40
N GLU A 41 -8.92 -1.07 11.51
CA GLU A 41 -7.49 -1.06 11.84
C GLU A 41 -6.81 -2.10 10.95
N LEU A 42 -5.57 -1.83 10.56
CA LEU A 42 -4.82 -2.82 9.77
C LEU A 42 -4.42 -3.99 10.68
N PRO A 43 -4.70 -5.23 10.30
CA PRO A 43 -4.21 -6.38 11.05
C PRO A 43 -2.68 -6.46 10.98
N ASP A 44 -2.06 -7.10 11.99
CA ASP A 44 -0.60 -7.25 12.10
C ASP A 44 0.03 -7.95 10.89
N ALA A 45 -0.70 -8.89 10.31
CA ALA A 45 -0.34 -9.55 9.06
C ALA A 45 -1.34 -9.17 7.97
N ILE A 46 -0.99 -8.23 7.12
CA ILE A 46 -1.74 -7.98 5.89
C ILE A 46 -1.27 -9.02 4.87
N SER A 47 -1.98 -10.13 4.81
CA SER A 47 -2.09 -10.83 3.53
C SER A 47 -2.94 -9.96 2.64
N GLY A 48 -2.51 -9.72 1.42
CA GLY A 48 -3.37 -9.11 0.40
C GLY A 48 -4.71 -9.83 0.40
N PRO A 49 -5.79 -9.18 0.00
CA PRO A 49 -7.05 -9.88 -0.17
C PRO A 49 -6.77 -11.12 -1.02
N GLU A 50 -7.23 -12.29 -0.61
CA GLU A 50 -7.18 -13.55 -1.40
C GLU A 50 -8.01 -13.45 -2.68
N LEU A 51 -8.16 -12.23 -3.18
CA LEU A 51 -9.09 -11.82 -4.20
C LEU A 51 -8.41 -11.88 -5.56
N ASP A 52 -8.44 -13.03 -6.17
CA ASP A 52 -7.96 -13.18 -7.54
C ASP A 52 -8.84 -12.49 -8.59
N SER A 53 -9.99 -11.95 -8.18
CA SER A 53 -10.86 -11.25 -9.14
C SER A 53 -11.96 -10.43 -8.45
N PHE A 54 -12.60 -9.51 -9.20
CA PHE A 54 -13.86 -8.85 -8.85
C PHE A 54 -14.97 -9.84 -8.45
N ILE A 55 -14.88 -11.10 -8.87
CA ILE A 55 -15.85 -12.16 -8.61
C ILE A 55 -16.01 -12.48 -7.14
N VAL A 56 -15.00 -12.22 -6.32
CA VAL A 56 -14.99 -12.55 -4.89
C VAL A 56 -15.01 -11.30 -3.99
N SER A 57 -14.81 -10.11 -4.54
CA SER A 57 -14.80 -8.86 -3.76
C SER A 57 -16.17 -8.52 -3.20
N GLU A 58 -16.22 -8.24 -1.91
CA GLU A 58 -17.39 -7.71 -1.24
C GLU A 58 -17.61 -6.22 -1.59
N TYR A 59 -16.52 -5.48 -1.75
CA TYR A 59 -16.53 -4.05 -2.08
C TYR A 59 -15.67 -3.75 -3.30
N VAL A 60 -16.08 -2.74 -4.06
CA VAL A 60 -15.26 -2.14 -5.11
C VAL A 60 -15.22 -0.63 -4.93
N PHE A 61 -14.10 -0.04 -5.31
CA PHE A 61 -13.89 1.40 -5.33
C PHE A 61 -13.92 1.88 -6.78
N GLN A 62 -14.87 2.76 -7.10
CA GLN A 62 -14.93 3.46 -8.37
C GLN A 62 -14.18 4.77 -8.25
N GLU A 63 -13.07 4.92 -8.96
CA GLU A 63 -12.29 6.14 -8.96
C GLU A 63 -12.96 7.22 -9.82
N VAL A 64 -13.07 8.41 -9.26
CA VAL A 64 -13.50 9.63 -9.96
C VAL A 64 -12.28 10.44 -10.41
N SER A 65 -11.26 10.52 -9.56
CA SER A 65 -10.02 11.21 -9.85
C SER A 65 -8.86 10.68 -9.00
N PHE A 66 -7.66 10.84 -9.54
CA PHE A 66 -6.40 10.58 -8.84
C PHE A 66 -5.46 11.77 -9.02
N ASP A 67 -4.98 12.31 -7.90
CA ASP A 67 -3.92 13.32 -7.90
C ASP A 67 -2.57 12.64 -7.63
N PRO A 68 -1.67 12.54 -8.62
CA PRO A 68 -0.40 11.88 -8.45
C PRO A 68 0.59 12.66 -7.56
N VAL A 69 0.36 13.95 -7.31
CA VAL A 69 1.23 14.79 -6.47
C VAL A 69 0.92 14.57 -5.01
N SER A 70 -0.36 14.69 -4.63
CA SER A 70 -0.82 14.44 -3.26
C SER A 70 -1.02 12.95 -2.96
N GLN A 71 -1.01 12.08 -3.98
CA GLN A 71 -1.33 10.66 -3.88
C GLN A 71 -2.74 10.42 -3.34
N ILE A 72 -3.69 11.31 -3.66
CA ILE A 72 -5.08 11.19 -3.23
C ILE A 72 -5.94 10.62 -4.36
N ARG A 73 -6.61 9.50 -4.09
CA ARG A 73 -7.70 8.96 -4.90
C ARG A 73 -9.03 9.45 -4.36
N ARG A 74 -9.91 9.91 -5.24
CA ARG A 74 -11.28 10.27 -4.89
C ARG A 74 -12.25 9.37 -5.63
N GLY A 75 -13.27 8.88 -4.93
CA GLY A 75 -14.23 7.97 -5.52
C GLY A 75 -15.29 7.46 -4.56
N TYR A 76 -16.05 6.49 -5.03
CA TYR A 76 -17.17 5.88 -4.32
C TYR A 76 -16.90 4.42 -4.01
N VAL A 77 -17.38 3.95 -2.86
CA VAL A 77 -17.38 2.53 -2.50
C VAL A 77 -18.73 1.94 -2.84
N TRP A 78 -18.70 0.77 -3.46
CA TRP A 78 -19.89 0.00 -3.83
C TRP A 78 -19.83 -1.36 -3.15
N HIS A 79 -20.96 -1.81 -2.65
CA HIS A 79 -21.13 -3.10 -1.98
C HIS A 79 -21.78 -4.11 -2.93
N ARG A 80 -21.32 -5.33 -2.91
CA ARG A 80 -21.84 -6.41 -3.73
C ARG A 80 -23.25 -6.79 -3.29
N MET A 81 -24.18 -6.89 -4.24
CA MET A 81 -25.58 -7.20 -3.97
C MET A 81 -25.86 -8.68 -3.88
N ASP A 82 -25.26 -9.48 -4.76
CA ASP A 82 -25.54 -10.89 -4.92
C ASP A 82 -24.28 -11.73 -5.14
N THR A 83 -24.33 -12.98 -4.69
CA THR A 83 -23.26 -13.96 -4.90
C THR A 83 -23.31 -14.57 -6.30
N GLN A 84 -24.37 -14.34 -7.07
CA GLN A 84 -24.51 -14.85 -8.44
C GLN A 84 -24.59 -13.72 -9.46
N PRO A 85 -23.94 -13.84 -10.62
CA PRO A 85 -24.02 -12.87 -11.68
C PRO A 85 -25.47 -12.70 -12.17
N GLN A 86 -25.89 -11.45 -12.34
CA GLN A 86 -27.19 -11.12 -12.92
C GLN A 86 -27.04 -10.84 -14.41
N TYR A 87 -28.03 -11.23 -15.19
CA TYR A 87 -28.10 -10.91 -16.60
C TYR A 87 -28.79 -9.57 -16.79
N TRP A 88 -28.08 -8.63 -17.40
CA TRP A 88 -28.62 -7.33 -17.79
C TRP A 88 -28.65 -7.23 -19.30
N GLY A 89 -29.80 -7.13 -19.87
CA GLY A 89 -29.93 -6.95 -21.30
C GLY A 89 -31.35 -6.67 -21.74
N HIS A 90 -31.48 -5.83 -22.78
CA HIS A 90 -32.70 -5.76 -23.60
C HIS A 90 -32.43 -6.46 -24.92
N PRO A 91 -33.34 -7.30 -25.40
CA PRO A 91 -33.21 -7.84 -26.75
C PRO A 91 -33.13 -6.69 -27.78
N PRO A 92 -32.24 -6.72 -28.78
CA PRO A 92 -31.50 -7.88 -29.31
C PRO A 92 -30.01 -7.94 -28.92
N ARG A 93 -29.59 -7.40 -27.79
CA ARG A 93 -28.18 -7.43 -27.35
C ARG A 93 -27.90 -8.71 -26.59
N GLN A 94 -26.66 -9.23 -26.75
CA GLN A 94 -26.17 -10.35 -25.97
C GLN A 94 -26.33 -10.05 -24.47
N GLU A 95 -26.86 -11.02 -23.73
CA GLU A 95 -26.98 -10.95 -22.28
C GLU A 95 -25.58 -10.91 -21.66
N ALA A 96 -25.19 -9.75 -21.12
CA ALA A 96 -23.97 -9.62 -20.38
C ALA A 96 -24.12 -10.26 -18.98
N ARG A 97 -23.17 -11.08 -18.60
CA ARG A 97 -23.14 -11.70 -17.27
C ARG A 97 -22.44 -10.75 -16.29
N LEU A 98 -23.23 -9.96 -15.55
CA LEU A 98 -22.72 -8.90 -14.69
C LEU A 98 -22.70 -9.30 -13.21
N ILE A 99 -21.61 -9.00 -12.55
CA ILE A 99 -21.57 -8.90 -11.09
C ILE A 99 -22.05 -7.50 -10.71
N THR A 100 -23.05 -7.42 -9.87
CA THR A 100 -23.71 -6.18 -9.50
C THR A 100 -23.29 -5.68 -8.14
N PHE A 101 -23.01 -4.38 -8.07
CA PHE A 101 -22.71 -3.66 -6.85
C PHE A 101 -23.71 -2.51 -6.67
N GLN A 102 -24.13 -2.27 -5.44
CA GLN A 102 -25.03 -1.18 -5.08
C GLN A 102 -24.34 -0.19 -4.17
N TYR A 103 -24.70 1.07 -4.29
CA TYR A 103 -24.28 2.08 -3.33
C TYR A 103 -25.07 1.91 -2.01
N GLN A 104 -24.38 1.74 -0.89
CA GLN A 104 -24.99 1.61 0.44
C GLN A 104 -24.74 2.77 1.39
N GLY A 105 -23.94 3.74 0.99
CA GLY A 105 -23.39 4.73 1.89
C GLY A 105 -22.23 4.16 2.74
N PHE A 106 -21.13 4.89 2.77
CA PHE A 106 -19.90 4.42 3.41
C PHE A 106 -20.05 4.22 4.92
N LEU A 107 -20.76 5.13 5.60
CA LEU A 107 -21.07 4.96 7.02
C LEU A 107 -21.93 3.72 7.29
N GLY A 108 -22.82 3.38 6.37
CA GLY A 108 -23.62 2.13 6.46
C GLY A 108 -22.72 0.89 6.40
N VAL A 109 -21.74 0.90 5.51
CA VAL A 109 -20.71 -0.16 5.41
C VAL A 109 -19.93 -0.34 6.71
N LEU A 110 -19.66 0.75 7.43
CA LEU A 110 -18.94 0.74 8.72
C LEU A 110 -19.86 0.55 9.95
N GLY A 111 -21.12 0.15 9.75
CA GLY A 111 -22.07 -0.06 10.86
C GLY A 111 -22.50 1.24 11.56
N GLY A 112 -22.46 2.37 10.86
CA GLY A 112 -22.94 3.67 11.34
C GLY A 112 -21.96 4.43 12.22
N LYS A 113 -20.75 3.92 12.44
CA LYS A 113 -19.69 4.60 13.20
C LYS A 113 -18.42 4.70 12.37
N LEU A 114 -17.82 5.88 12.34
CA LEU A 114 -16.50 6.05 11.74
C LEU A 114 -15.44 5.69 12.78
N PRO A 115 -14.60 4.66 12.53
CA PRO A 115 -13.42 4.40 13.35
C PRO A 115 -12.45 5.59 13.33
N SER A 116 -11.55 5.65 14.31
CA SER A 116 -10.49 6.68 14.37
C SER A 116 -9.59 6.64 13.13
N GLN A 117 -9.45 5.48 12.52
CA GLN A 117 -8.70 5.26 11.29
C GLN A 117 -9.45 4.27 10.41
N VAL A 118 -9.54 4.54 9.12
CA VAL A 118 -10.08 3.61 8.13
C VAL A 118 -9.06 3.41 7.03
N MET A 119 -8.72 2.16 6.81
CA MET A 119 -7.73 1.74 5.84
C MET A 119 -8.38 0.96 4.71
N PHE A 120 -7.81 1.09 3.53
CA PHE A 120 -8.22 0.39 2.32
C PHE A 120 -7.05 -0.40 1.77
N THR A 121 -7.31 -1.61 1.28
CA THR A 121 -6.39 -2.31 0.40
C THR A 121 -7.02 -2.37 -0.99
N PHE A 122 -6.29 -1.92 -2.01
CA PHE A 122 -6.69 -1.88 -3.42
C PHE A 122 -5.91 -2.94 -4.19
N GLY A 123 -6.58 -3.72 -5.00
CA GLY A 123 -5.96 -4.77 -5.80
C GLY A 123 -6.15 -6.16 -5.22
N SER A 124 -5.39 -7.14 -5.69
CA SER A 124 -5.57 -8.56 -5.35
C SER A 124 -4.24 -9.29 -5.11
N GLY A 125 -4.29 -10.35 -4.33
CA GLY A 125 -3.16 -11.23 -4.07
C GLY A 125 -1.97 -10.50 -3.43
N SER A 126 -0.79 -10.63 -4.02
CA SER A 126 0.44 -9.94 -3.62
C SER A 126 0.53 -8.52 -4.19
N ASN A 127 -0.31 -8.17 -5.17
CA ASN A 127 -0.31 -6.90 -5.87
C ASN A 127 -1.42 -5.98 -5.32
N PHE A 128 -1.27 -5.52 -4.10
CA PHE A 128 -2.22 -4.57 -3.50
C PHE A 128 -1.51 -3.31 -3.01
N THR A 129 -2.24 -2.21 -3.01
CA THR A 129 -1.79 -0.93 -2.46
C THR A 129 -2.66 -0.58 -1.25
N ILE A 130 -2.06 0.08 -0.26
CA ILE A 130 -2.78 0.54 0.92
C ILE A 130 -3.13 2.01 0.76
N GLY A 131 -4.34 2.38 1.17
CA GLY A 131 -4.78 3.76 1.30
C GLY A 131 -5.42 4.01 2.65
N GLU A 132 -5.38 5.25 3.09
CA GLU A 132 -5.99 5.73 4.32
C GLU A 132 -7.07 6.75 4.00
N LEU A 133 -8.26 6.59 4.58
CA LEU A 133 -9.31 7.59 4.47
C LEU A 133 -8.86 8.87 5.16
N VAL A 134 -8.75 9.94 4.39
CA VAL A 134 -8.42 11.27 4.94
C VAL A 134 -9.62 12.18 5.03
N HIS A 135 -10.61 11.94 4.17
CA HIS A 135 -11.84 12.74 4.16
C HIS A 135 -12.96 12.02 3.43
N PHE A 136 -14.20 12.30 3.79
CA PHE A 136 -15.38 11.96 3.00
C PHE A 136 -16.42 13.07 3.12
N GLU A 137 -17.16 13.28 2.05
CA GLU A 137 -18.17 14.33 1.93
C GLU A 137 -19.33 13.85 1.07
N PRO A 138 -20.58 14.27 1.35
CA PRO A 138 -21.69 13.99 0.46
C PRO A 138 -21.53 14.80 -0.83
N ASP A 139 -21.74 14.14 -1.97
CA ASP A 139 -21.83 14.83 -3.25
C ASP A 139 -23.21 15.49 -3.45
N ALA A 140 -23.43 16.12 -4.62
CA ALA A 140 -24.66 16.83 -4.95
C ALA A 140 -25.93 15.93 -4.96
N ILE A 141 -25.77 14.61 -5.04
CA ILE A 141 -26.85 13.63 -5.03
C ILE A 141 -26.93 12.82 -3.73
N GLY A 142 -26.11 13.20 -2.73
CA GLY A 142 -26.09 12.57 -1.42
C GLY A 142 -25.29 11.27 -1.36
N GLN A 143 -24.44 10.97 -2.38
CA GLN A 143 -23.46 9.89 -2.29
C GLN A 143 -22.19 10.38 -1.59
N GLU A 144 -21.60 9.55 -0.77
CA GLU A 144 -20.38 9.90 -0.02
C GLU A 144 -19.15 9.72 -0.90
N LEU A 145 -18.55 10.82 -1.30
CA LEU A 145 -17.29 10.87 -2.04
C LEU A 145 -16.13 10.75 -1.06
N LEU A 146 -15.36 9.69 -1.18
CA LEU A 146 -14.22 9.41 -0.32
C LEU A 146 -12.95 10.00 -0.92
N SER A 147 -12.12 10.57 -0.06
CA SER A 147 -10.74 10.97 -0.39
C SER A 147 -9.79 10.05 0.37
N ILE A 148 -9.05 9.23 -0.37
CA ILE A 148 -8.17 8.20 0.17
C ILE A 148 -6.75 8.55 -0.20
N LYS A 149 -5.91 8.80 0.80
CA LYS A 149 -4.48 9.00 0.59
C LYS A 149 -3.81 7.65 0.39
N MET A 150 -3.30 7.43 -0.80
CA MET A 150 -2.56 6.22 -1.11
C MET A 150 -1.22 6.26 -0.38
N ARG A 151 -0.90 5.17 0.29
CA ARG A 151 0.44 4.93 0.78
C ARG A 151 1.21 4.32 -0.39
N PRO A 152 2.31 4.95 -0.83
CA PRO A 152 3.05 4.43 -1.96
C PRO A 152 3.48 2.99 -1.73
N GLN A 153 3.39 2.23 -2.80
CA GLN A 153 3.80 0.82 -2.86
C GLN A 153 5.33 0.68 -2.95
N PHE A 154 6.08 1.37 -2.12
CA PHE A 154 7.37 0.79 -1.82
C PHE A 154 7.09 -0.29 -0.79
N GLY A 155 6.85 -1.38 -1.39
CA GLY A 155 6.47 -2.66 -0.87
C GLY A 155 7.05 -2.81 0.49
N PHE A 156 6.40 -3.36 1.21
CA PHE A 156 6.86 -4.18 2.26
C PHE A 156 8.30 -4.62 2.00
N LEU A 157 9.02 -4.69 3.06
CA LEU A 157 10.37 -5.20 3.05
C LEU A 157 10.38 -6.58 2.38
N PRO A 158 11.39 -6.91 1.60
CA PRO A 158 11.46 -8.16 0.88
C PRO A 158 11.46 -9.34 1.87
N ARG A 159 11.05 -10.50 1.41
CA ARG A 159 11.03 -11.71 2.21
C ARG A 159 12.47 -12.12 2.57
N LEU A 160 12.72 -12.30 3.88
CA LEU A 160 14.02 -12.73 4.35
C LEU A 160 14.33 -14.16 3.91
N ASN A 161 15.54 -14.34 3.40
CA ASN A 161 16.11 -15.66 3.17
C ASN A 161 16.74 -16.19 4.47
N LYS A 162 15.93 -16.90 5.24
CA LYS A 162 16.33 -17.40 6.55
C LYS A 162 17.57 -18.29 6.52
N SER A 163 17.82 -18.99 5.42
CA SER A 163 18.99 -19.85 5.25
C SER A 163 20.30 -19.08 5.02
N ALA A 164 20.21 -17.82 4.59
CA ALA A 164 21.36 -16.97 4.36
C ALA A 164 21.79 -16.15 5.60
N ILE A 165 20.97 -16.17 6.65
CA ILE A 165 21.19 -15.41 7.88
C ILE A 165 21.41 -16.42 9.02
N GLY A 166 22.40 -16.18 9.87
CA GLY A 166 22.65 -17.01 11.05
C GLY A 166 21.46 -17.00 12.01
N GLU A 167 21.13 -18.16 12.62
CA GLU A 167 19.96 -18.28 13.52
C GLU A 167 19.97 -17.25 14.66
N GLY A 168 21.12 -16.92 15.23
CA GLY A 168 21.24 -15.93 16.30
C GLY A 168 21.01 -14.49 15.86
N ASP A 169 21.14 -14.18 14.57
CA ASP A 169 21.01 -12.84 14.01
C ASP A 169 19.67 -12.59 13.35
N LEU A 170 18.97 -13.66 12.95
CA LEU A 170 17.67 -13.58 12.28
C LEU A 170 16.66 -12.80 13.10
N GLY A 171 16.52 -13.14 14.38
CA GLY A 171 15.56 -12.45 15.26
C GLY A 171 15.85 -10.97 15.46
N ARG A 172 17.13 -10.57 15.44
CA ARG A 172 17.54 -9.14 15.51
C ARG A 172 17.12 -8.39 14.25
N ILE A 173 17.34 -9.01 13.08
CA ILE A 173 16.93 -8.43 11.80
C ILE A 173 15.41 -8.36 11.70
N GLU A 174 14.69 -9.45 12.03
CA GLU A 174 13.22 -9.47 12.02
C GLU A 174 12.64 -8.38 12.93
N THR A 175 13.17 -8.19 14.13
CA THR A 175 12.73 -7.13 15.05
C THR A 175 12.95 -5.74 14.42
N ALA A 176 14.13 -5.46 13.90
CA ALA A 176 14.44 -4.17 13.29
C ALA A 176 13.56 -3.87 12.06
N LEU A 177 13.27 -4.88 11.23
CA LEU A 177 12.40 -4.72 10.08
C LEU A 177 10.93 -4.57 10.46
N ASN A 178 10.47 -5.24 11.50
CA ASN A 178 9.13 -5.03 12.05
C ASN A 178 8.97 -3.59 12.59
N ASP A 179 9.99 -3.05 13.25
CA ASP A 179 9.98 -1.66 13.70
C ASP A 179 9.89 -0.67 12.52
N VAL A 180 10.60 -0.92 11.42
CA VAL A 180 10.46 -0.14 10.18
C VAL A 180 9.04 -0.26 9.64
N ALA A 181 8.50 -1.47 9.52
CA ALA A 181 7.17 -1.72 8.97
C ALA A 181 6.06 -1.07 9.82
N MET A 182 6.14 -1.19 11.14
CA MET A 182 5.21 -0.54 12.06
C MET A 182 5.32 0.98 12.00
N GLY A 183 6.55 1.51 12.00
CA GLY A 183 6.78 2.94 11.88
C GLY A 183 6.26 3.51 10.57
N TYR A 184 6.47 2.83 9.47
CA TYR A 184 5.99 3.26 8.16
C TYR A 184 4.46 3.39 8.09
N ARG A 185 3.73 2.57 8.86
CA ARG A 185 2.26 2.59 8.92
C ARG A 185 1.68 3.72 9.77
N SER A 186 2.34 4.07 10.87
CA SER A 186 1.73 4.87 11.94
C SER A 186 2.55 6.05 12.42
N SER A 187 3.77 6.27 11.92
CA SER A 187 4.67 7.29 12.43
C SER A 187 4.94 8.39 11.41
N PRO A 188 5.32 9.60 11.88
CA PRO A 188 5.78 10.68 11.00
C PRO A 188 7.02 10.27 10.18
N PRO A 189 7.26 10.89 9.00
CA PRO A 189 8.38 10.57 8.11
C PRO A 189 9.75 10.54 8.79
N ALA A 190 10.01 11.47 9.71
CA ALA A 190 11.25 11.52 10.47
C ALA A 190 11.48 10.26 11.31
N SER A 191 10.44 9.77 12.00
CA SER A 191 10.53 8.55 12.81
C SER A 191 10.72 7.29 11.95
N VAL A 192 10.15 7.27 10.75
CA VAL A 192 10.38 6.17 9.79
C VAL A 192 11.85 6.12 9.37
N ILE A 193 12.43 7.29 9.06
CA ILE A 193 13.84 7.40 8.68
C ILE A 193 14.76 6.96 9.83
N ASP A 194 14.42 7.32 11.09
CA ASP A 194 15.17 6.87 12.27
C ASP A 194 15.19 5.34 12.37
N ARG A 195 14.02 4.71 12.22
CA ARG A 195 13.90 3.24 12.24
C ARG A 195 14.67 2.59 11.09
N CYS A 196 14.63 3.17 9.89
CA CYS A 196 15.45 2.70 8.76
C CYS A 196 16.96 2.78 9.05
N ARG A 197 17.41 3.87 9.70
CA ARG A 197 18.78 4.01 10.13
C ARG A 197 19.18 2.92 11.14
N ASP A 198 18.33 2.67 12.12
CA ASP A 198 18.57 1.65 13.14
C ASP A 198 18.57 0.25 12.54
N ALA A 199 17.67 -0.05 11.62
CA ALA A 199 17.64 -1.30 10.87
C ALA A 199 18.93 -1.52 10.07
N LEU A 200 19.42 -0.50 9.33
CA LEU A 200 20.69 -0.58 8.61
C LEU A 200 21.89 -0.74 9.55
N THR A 201 21.82 -0.15 10.75
CA THR A 201 22.87 -0.34 11.78
C THR A 201 22.92 -1.81 12.21
N VAL A 202 21.77 -2.43 12.47
CA VAL A 202 21.68 -3.87 12.80
C VAL A 202 22.20 -4.71 11.63
N VAL A 203 21.71 -4.48 10.43
CA VAL A 203 22.07 -5.23 9.22
C VAL A 203 23.58 -5.17 8.96
N LEU A 204 24.18 -3.98 8.95
CA LEU A 204 25.61 -3.82 8.68
C LEU A 204 26.48 -4.33 9.83
N SER A 205 26.03 -4.21 11.09
CA SER A 205 26.77 -4.78 12.24
C SER A 205 26.88 -6.30 12.14
N ILE A 206 25.79 -6.96 11.71
CA ILE A 206 25.76 -8.41 11.48
C ILE A 206 26.62 -8.78 10.26
N ALA A 207 26.48 -8.06 9.14
CA ALA A 207 27.24 -8.33 7.93
C ALA A 207 28.76 -8.21 8.13
N LEU A 208 29.18 -7.34 9.03
CA LEU A 208 30.59 -7.15 9.38
C LEU A 208 31.05 -7.99 10.59
N ASN A 209 30.11 -8.65 11.26
CA ASN A 209 30.35 -9.29 12.56
C ASN A 209 31.00 -8.33 13.59
N ILE A 210 30.46 -7.12 13.70
CA ILE A 210 30.96 -6.06 14.57
C ILE A 210 29.82 -5.52 15.43
N ALA A 211 30.01 -5.50 16.74
CA ALA A 211 29.04 -4.86 17.66
C ALA A 211 29.27 -3.35 17.69
N ASP A 212 28.74 -2.63 16.70
CA ASP A 212 28.80 -1.16 16.63
C ASP A 212 27.38 -0.58 16.52
N ARG A 213 27.21 0.63 17.05
CA ARG A 213 25.94 1.36 17.04
C ARG A 213 25.96 2.61 16.16
N ASP A 214 27.09 2.93 15.55
CA ASP A 214 27.24 4.07 14.65
C ASP A 214 27.19 3.62 13.19
N LEU A 215 26.07 3.96 12.51
CA LEU A 215 25.89 3.64 11.10
C LEU A 215 27.02 4.21 10.23
N GLY A 216 27.48 5.44 10.50
CA GLY A 216 28.55 6.07 9.72
C GLY A 216 29.88 5.32 9.82
N HIS A 217 30.18 4.78 11.01
CA HIS A 217 31.36 3.94 11.22
C HIS A 217 31.23 2.58 10.52
N LEU A 218 30.05 1.95 10.61
CA LEU A 218 29.78 0.69 9.92
C LEU A 218 29.88 0.83 8.40
N ILE A 219 29.35 1.91 7.82
CA ILE A 219 29.47 2.19 6.39
C ILE A 219 30.94 2.25 5.97
N LYS A 220 31.78 3.01 6.70
CA LYS A 220 33.20 3.11 6.40
C LYS A 220 33.94 1.76 6.49
N LYS A 221 33.60 0.94 7.50
CA LYS A 221 34.16 -0.40 7.64
C LYS A 221 33.72 -1.33 6.52
N TYR A 222 32.44 -1.28 6.16
CA TYR A 222 31.87 -2.07 5.05
C TYR A 222 32.56 -1.70 3.73
N ASP A 223 32.72 -0.40 3.49
CA ASP A 223 33.42 0.11 2.30
C ASP A 223 34.86 -0.35 2.22
N ALA A 224 35.56 -0.45 3.33
CA ALA A 224 36.95 -0.91 3.38
C ALA A 224 37.10 -2.44 3.28
N SER A 225 36.14 -3.21 3.71
CA SER A 225 36.23 -4.67 3.86
C SER A 225 35.74 -5.45 2.64
N VAL A 226 34.83 -4.88 1.84
CA VAL A 226 34.20 -5.55 0.71
C VAL A 226 34.71 -4.95 -0.60
N ASN A 227 35.25 -5.79 -1.46
CA ASN A 227 35.82 -5.34 -2.76
C ASN A 227 35.02 -5.94 -3.94
N ASN A 228 33.75 -5.54 -4.08
CA ASN A 228 32.90 -5.95 -5.19
C ASN A 228 31.89 -4.84 -5.57
N SER A 229 31.13 -5.05 -6.65
CA SER A 229 30.11 -4.10 -7.09
C SER A 229 28.99 -3.88 -6.08
N GLN A 230 28.69 -4.86 -5.22
CA GLN A 230 27.68 -4.76 -4.16
C GLN A 230 28.07 -3.72 -3.11
N ARG A 231 29.39 -3.55 -2.85
CA ARG A 231 29.90 -2.53 -1.93
C ARG A 231 29.33 -1.16 -2.24
N THR A 232 29.43 -0.73 -3.49
CA THR A 232 29.02 0.61 -3.91
C THR A 232 27.51 0.81 -3.71
N VAL A 233 26.70 -0.20 -4.00
CA VAL A 233 25.24 -0.13 -3.81
C VAL A 233 24.92 -0.01 -2.32
N VAL A 234 25.40 -0.91 -1.49
CA VAL A 234 25.12 -0.93 -0.04
C VAL A 234 25.60 0.35 0.63
N THR A 235 26.83 0.81 0.34
CA THR A 235 27.38 2.05 0.92
C THR A 235 26.59 3.28 0.51
N ASN A 236 26.22 3.42 -0.76
CA ASN A 236 25.47 4.57 -1.23
C ASN A 236 24.06 4.63 -0.63
N LEU A 237 23.37 3.50 -0.55
CA LEU A 237 22.05 3.42 0.05
C LEU A 237 22.07 3.73 1.55
N ALA A 238 23.04 3.16 2.28
CA ALA A 238 23.21 3.43 3.70
C ALA A 238 23.59 4.90 3.97
N HIS A 239 24.44 5.51 3.13
CA HIS A 239 24.74 6.94 3.18
C HIS A 239 23.49 7.79 2.91
N THR A 240 22.63 7.38 1.98
CA THR A 240 21.37 8.10 1.69
C THR A 240 20.49 8.15 2.94
N VAL A 241 20.28 7.01 3.61
CA VAL A 241 19.49 6.96 4.85
C VAL A 241 20.16 7.80 5.96
N SER A 242 21.46 7.71 6.11
CA SER A 242 22.21 8.51 7.10
C SER A 242 22.04 10.02 6.88
N ARG A 243 22.07 10.48 5.62
CA ARG A 243 21.84 11.90 5.27
C ARG A 243 20.40 12.33 5.51
N LEU A 244 19.43 11.48 5.18
CA LEU A 244 18.02 11.76 5.45
C LEU A 244 17.77 11.85 6.95
N HIS A 245 18.37 10.98 7.76
CA HIS A 245 18.28 11.03 9.22
C HIS A 245 18.87 12.35 9.77
N ALA A 246 20.04 12.78 9.29
CA ALA A 246 20.61 14.06 9.72
C ALA A 246 19.69 15.24 9.41
N ARG A 247 19.01 15.24 8.26
CA ARG A 247 18.03 16.27 7.87
C ARG A 247 16.74 16.22 8.68
N ALA A 248 16.37 15.05 9.20
CA ALA A 248 15.15 14.87 10.00
C ALA A 248 15.26 15.50 11.39
N LYS A 249 16.48 15.83 11.86
CA LYS A 249 16.72 16.48 13.17
C LYS A 249 16.41 17.98 13.10
N PRO A 250 15.45 18.47 13.91
CA PRO A 250 15.00 19.88 13.85
C PRO A 250 16.09 20.90 14.13
N ALA A 251 17.10 20.55 14.92
CA ALA A 251 18.10 21.49 15.44
C ALA A 251 19.22 21.86 14.44
N GLU A 252 19.37 21.15 13.34
CA GLU A 252 20.53 21.30 12.45
C GLU A 252 20.23 21.86 11.07
N SER A 253 18.95 22.03 10.71
CA SER A 253 18.65 22.34 9.32
C SER A 253 17.69 23.51 9.17
N GLY A 254 18.12 24.56 8.51
CA GLY A 254 17.24 25.47 7.80
C GLY A 254 16.57 24.79 6.58
N TYR A 255 16.53 23.46 6.53
CA TYR A 255 15.87 22.66 5.49
C TYR A 255 14.41 22.41 5.83
N PRO A 256 13.53 22.28 4.81
CA PRO A 256 12.14 21.88 5.04
C PRO A 256 12.08 20.50 5.70
N PRO A 257 11.01 20.22 6.47
CA PRO A 257 10.78 18.90 7.08
C PRO A 257 10.88 17.77 6.05
N VAL A 258 11.34 16.62 6.51
CA VAL A 258 11.39 15.42 5.64
C VAL A 258 9.99 15.00 5.24
N SER A 259 9.83 14.61 3.98
CA SER A 259 8.55 14.22 3.38
C SER A 259 8.32 12.70 3.44
N ASP A 260 7.06 12.27 3.25
CA ASP A 260 6.70 10.86 3.11
C ASP A 260 7.53 10.17 2.02
N ARG A 261 7.74 10.84 0.87
CA ARG A 261 8.55 10.30 -0.22
C ARG A 261 10.01 10.04 0.17
N GLN A 262 10.55 10.82 1.10
CA GLN A 262 11.90 10.60 1.64
C GLN A 262 11.94 9.45 2.64
N ALA A 263 10.87 9.26 3.41
CA ALA A 263 10.71 8.07 4.24
C ALA A 263 10.62 6.79 3.40
N GLU A 264 9.86 6.82 2.32
CA GLU A 264 9.79 5.72 1.34
C GLU A 264 11.14 5.38 0.75
N LEU A 265 11.89 6.39 0.33
CA LEU A 265 13.25 6.19 -0.19
C LEU A 265 14.14 5.50 0.86
N ALA A 266 13.99 5.85 2.14
CA ALA A 266 14.74 5.21 3.22
C ALA A 266 14.34 3.73 3.40
N VAL A 267 13.04 3.41 3.35
CA VAL A 267 12.55 2.02 3.42
C VAL A 267 13.04 1.22 2.21
N GLY A 268 12.93 1.77 1.00
CA GLY A 268 13.47 1.15 -0.21
C GLY A 268 14.98 0.89 -0.13
N ALA A 269 15.72 1.82 0.47
CA ALA A 269 17.16 1.63 0.68
C ALA A 269 17.47 0.46 1.63
N VAL A 270 16.69 0.28 2.71
CA VAL A 270 16.82 -0.90 3.59
C VAL A 270 16.55 -2.18 2.82
N ALA A 271 15.49 -2.22 2.02
CA ALA A 271 15.13 -3.36 1.20
C ALA A 271 16.24 -3.75 0.23
N GLU A 272 16.76 -2.79 -0.52
CA GLU A 272 17.82 -3.01 -1.51
C GLU A 272 19.17 -3.41 -0.88
N VAL A 273 19.47 -2.94 0.33
CA VAL A 273 20.64 -3.40 1.09
C VAL A 273 20.49 -4.88 1.43
N LEU A 274 19.34 -5.33 1.92
CA LEU A 274 19.08 -6.74 2.24
C LEU A 274 19.20 -7.63 0.99
N ILE A 275 18.65 -7.19 -0.15
CA ILE A 275 18.76 -7.91 -1.43
C ILE A 275 20.20 -7.97 -1.90
N SER A 276 20.93 -6.83 -1.83
CA SER A 276 22.35 -6.77 -2.19
C SER A 276 23.21 -7.71 -1.35
N LEU A 277 22.86 -7.93 -0.08
CA LEU A 277 23.49 -8.90 0.80
C LEU A 277 23.03 -10.35 0.55
N ARG A 278 22.06 -10.56 -0.35
CA ARG A 278 21.38 -11.85 -0.59
C ARG A 278 20.64 -12.40 0.64
N TRP A 279 20.29 -11.53 1.56
CA TRP A 279 19.54 -11.88 2.78
C TRP A 279 18.05 -11.79 2.59
N ALA A 280 17.61 -11.25 1.46
CA ALA A 280 16.20 -11.16 1.11
C ALA A 280 15.99 -11.25 -0.40
N GLU A 281 14.75 -11.54 -0.79
CA GLU A 281 14.29 -11.58 -2.17
C GLU A 281 12.88 -11.00 -2.27
N TRP A 282 12.55 -10.41 -3.41
CA TRP A 282 11.16 -10.05 -3.69
C TRP A 282 10.37 -11.33 -3.94
N ALA A 283 9.11 -11.36 -3.48
CA ALA A 283 8.23 -12.45 -3.82
C ALA A 283 8.14 -12.58 -5.36
N PRO A 284 8.20 -13.79 -5.93
CA PRO A 284 8.00 -13.95 -7.36
C PRO A 284 6.65 -13.36 -7.76
N SER A 285 6.68 -12.52 -8.80
CA SER A 285 5.50 -11.85 -9.39
C SER A 285 4.56 -12.87 -10.02
#